data_d31d477cc732c4e2d54095a3282217ee
#
_entry.id   d31d477cc732c4e2d54095a3282217ee
#
_cell.length_a   1.000
_cell.length_b   1.000
_cell.length_c   1.000
_cell.angle_alpha   90.00
_cell.angle_beta   90.00
_cell.angle_gamma   90.00
#
_symmetry.space_group_name_H-M   'P 1'
#
loop_
_entity.id
_entity.type
_entity.pdbx_description
1 polymer ?
#
loop_
_entity_poly.entity_id
_entity_poly.type
_entity_poly.pdbx_seq_one_letter_code
_entity_poly.pdbx_strand_id
1 'polypeptide(L)'
;MLSPPALRPVHAPNPPGRVETTSGIRTVYLQGKPYEMGLQQGVLLRKELRQLVQNYLYDYLILEQGVAHFWLLAYARIADQDIPNDLRAEMQGIADGAGLPYQDILLLNTIPDLLALANQLPVWESPLLRLAALQQSNAEWNAVSGMFWGAWGKATIDGELLLGYNLDHSESDLFSPYLLTVVRQPAFGNAFFSVGVMGMVGVWAGMNEEKIAVALSSSPAVGTAMRGQPLPFLLRQVLQHAGNLDEAVNTLLAAPRSTGGNVLLGDGKAPNAIVLELSTHHYAIFESSGEEGLLARTNHFIDPELALLQEETPTVQEKKPSKTRLEQIQAQLHFNHGWIGMEKALTFLQEDRETTSQNMPGAPVIPFYSALFCPGRLTVWIAYNGKAPKPYTLLNLREALLGHGHR
;
A
#
# COMPACT_ATOMS: atom_id res chain seq x y z
N MET A 1 26.63 -29.47 4.32
CA MET A 1 25.25 -29.18 4.79
C MET A 1 25.39 -28.64 6.22
N LEU A 2 25.25 -27.33 6.40
CA LEU A 2 25.18 -26.73 7.72
C LEU A 2 23.76 -26.91 8.23
N SER A 3 23.58 -27.57 9.36
CA SER A 3 22.28 -27.68 10.02
C SER A 3 21.71 -26.30 10.29
N PRO A 4 20.42 -26.05 10.01
CA PRO A 4 19.83 -24.77 10.37
C PRO A 4 19.94 -24.52 11.87
N PRO A 5 20.19 -23.25 12.30
CA PRO A 5 20.30 -22.94 13.71
C PRO A 5 19.02 -23.36 14.43
N ALA A 6 19.16 -23.97 15.62
CA ALA A 6 18.04 -24.36 16.44
C ALA A 6 17.16 -23.14 16.76
N LEU A 7 15.91 -23.21 16.37
CA LEU A 7 14.92 -22.18 16.67
C LEU A 7 14.81 -22.01 18.18
N ARG A 8 15.04 -20.80 18.69
CA ARG A 8 14.75 -20.49 20.10
C ARG A 8 13.26 -20.71 20.36
N PRO A 9 12.90 -21.28 21.51
CA PRO A 9 11.49 -21.39 21.87
C PRO A 9 10.87 -19.99 21.94
N VAL A 10 9.95 -19.69 21.01
CA VAL A 10 9.21 -18.46 21.01
C VAL A 10 8.06 -18.62 21.99
N HIS A 11 8.08 -17.86 23.09
CA HIS A 11 6.93 -17.82 24.00
C HIS A 11 5.73 -17.26 23.26
N ALA A 12 4.53 -17.84 23.55
CA ALA A 12 3.30 -17.32 23.00
C ALA A 12 3.12 -15.83 23.35
N PRO A 13 2.74 -14.97 22.40
CA PRO A 13 2.53 -13.56 22.67
C PRO A 13 1.41 -13.35 23.68
N ASN A 14 1.56 -12.38 24.58
CA ASN A 14 0.56 -12.03 25.58
C ASN A 14 0.35 -10.51 25.56
N PRO A 15 -0.83 -10.01 25.18
CA PRO A 15 -2.03 -10.75 24.81
C PRO A 15 -1.89 -11.43 23.43
N PRO A 16 -2.62 -12.54 23.17
CA PRO A 16 -2.61 -13.19 21.88
C PRO A 16 -3.34 -12.34 20.84
N GLY A 17 -2.79 -12.26 19.62
CA GLY A 17 -3.53 -11.74 18.47
C GLY A 17 -4.64 -12.73 18.05
N ARG A 18 -5.55 -12.29 17.18
CA ARG A 18 -6.62 -13.15 16.63
C ARG A 18 -6.81 -12.96 15.14
N VAL A 19 -7.40 -13.95 14.50
CA VAL A 19 -7.79 -13.92 13.08
C VAL A 19 -9.29 -14.15 12.99
N GLU A 20 -9.97 -13.32 12.22
CA GLU A 20 -11.39 -13.46 11.90
C GLU A 20 -11.58 -13.48 10.39
N THR A 21 -12.62 -14.15 9.92
CA THR A 21 -12.96 -14.16 8.49
C THR A 21 -14.43 -13.80 8.30
N THR A 22 -14.68 -12.70 7.59
CA THR A 22 -16.03 -12.20 7.27
C THR A 22 -16.21 -12.21 5.76
N SER A 23 -17.11 -13.05 5.25
CA SER A 23 -17.41 -13.15 3.81
C SER A 23 -16.17 -13.30 2.92
N GLY A 24 -15.17 -14.08 3.39
CA GLY A 24 -13.93 -14.33 2.68
C GLY A 24 -12.84 -13.27 2.87
N ILE A 25 -13.12 -12.18 3.58
CA ILE A 25 -12.11 -11.19 4.00
C ILE A 25 -11.52 -11.64 5.34
N ARG A 26 -10.22 -11.92 5.33
CA ARG A 26 -9.46 -12.32 6.52
C ARG A 26 -8.88 -11.08 7.20
N THR A 27 -9.25 -10.86 8.46
CA THR A 27 -8.79 -9.76 9.30
C THR A 27 -7.95 -10.28 10.46
N VAL A 28 -6.77 -9.72 10.62
CA VAL A 28 -5.86 -10.01 11.74
C VAL A 28 -5.89 -8.83 12.71
N TYR A 29 -6.10 -9.13 13.98
CA TYR A 29 -6.11 -8.16 15.07
C TYR A 29 -4.84 -8.30 15.89
N LEU A 30 -4.07 -7.20 15.98
CA LEU A 30 -2.78 -7.13 16.64
C LEU A 30 -2.82 -6.01 17.69
N GLN A 31 -2.17 -6.22 18.85
CA GLN A 31 -2.14 -5.22 19.89
C GLN A 31 -0.84 -5.26 20.69
N GLY A 32 -0.42 -4.12 21.24
CA GLY A 32 0.74 -4.02 22.11
C GLY A 32 1.89 -3.23 21.48
N LYS A 33 3.11 -3.51 21.96
CA LYS A 33 4.32 -2.89 21.41
C LYS A 33 4.64 -3.41 20.02
N PRO A 34 5.41 -2.70 19.19
CA PRO A 34 5.71 -3.10 17.81
C PRO A 34 6.19 -4.55 17.68
N TYR A 35 7.19 -4.97 18.46
CA TYR A 35 7.67 -6.34 18.45
C TYR A 35 6.57 -7.36 18.80
N GLU A 36 5.73 -7.05 19.79
CA GLU A 36 4.63 -7.93 20.22
C GLU A 36 3.59 -8.10 19.12
N MET A 37 3.20 -7.02 18.43
CA MET A 37 2.29 -7.07 17.28
C MET A 37 2.89 -7.91 16.13
N GLY A 38 4.17 -7.71 15.84
CA GLY A 38 4.88 -8.52 14.86
C GLY A 38 4.90 -10.01 15.23
N LEU A 39 5.22 -10.33 16.49
CA LEU A 39 5.24 -11.70 17.01
C LEU A 39 3.88 -12.38 16.90
N GLN A 40 2.80 -11.65 17.21
CA GLN A 40 1.42 -12.12 17.03
C GLN A 40 1.15 -12.48 15.58
N GLN A 41 1.47 -11.59 14.64
CA GLN A 41 1.27 -11.84 13.22
C GLN A 41 2.08 -13.05 12.74
N GLY A 42 3.37 -13.11 13.12
CA GLY A 42 4.27 -14.19 12.74
C GLY A 42 3.82 -15.56 13.26
N VAL A 43 3.30 -15.64 14.50
CA VAL A 43 2.78 -16.87 15.08
C VAL A 43 1.47 -17.30 14.43
N LEU A 44 0.52 -16.35 14.25
CA LEU A 44 -0.80 -16.62 13.68
C LEU A 44 -0.73 -17.06 12.22
N LEU A 45 0.19 -16.50 11.44
CA LEU A 45 0.29 -16.72 9.99
C LEU A 45 1.58 -17.46 9.59
N ARG A 46 2.18 -18.22 10.52
CA ARG A 46 3.49 -18.87 10.36
C ARG A 46 3.60 -19.70 9.07
N LYS A 47 2.60 -20.48 8.77
CA LYS A 47 2.61 -21.37 7.61
C LYS A 47 2.57 -20.57 6.32
N GLU A 48 1.66 -19.62 6.24
CA GLU A 48 1.42 -18.79 5.05
C GLU A 48 2.60 -17.83 4.80
N LEU A 49 3.17 -17.24 5.85
CA LEU A 49 4.36 -16.39 5.74
C LEU A 49 5.56 -17.15 5.19
N ARG A 50 5.77 -18.38 5.65
CA ARG A 50 6.83 -19.25 5.11
C ARG A 50 6.59 -19.61 3.64
N GLN A 51 5.34 -19.86 3.27
CA GLN A 51 4.96 -20.12 1.88
C GLN A 51 5.15 -18.89 1.01
N LEU A 52 4.75 -17.70 1.47
CA LEU A 52 4.94 -16.45 0.75
C LEU A 52 6.43 -16.19 0.52
N VAL A 53 7.26 -16.28 1.56
CA VAL A 53 8.72 -16.09 1.44
C VAL A 53 9.31 -17.10 0.47
N GLN A 54 8.97 -18.38 0.58
CA GLN A 54 9.47 -19.41 -0.32
C GLN A 54 9.04 -19.13 -1.77
N ASN A 55 7.75 -18.94 -2.02
CA ASN A 55 7.21 -18.81 -3.37
C ASN A 55 7.67 -17.51 -4.04
N TYR A 56 7.69 -16.39 -3.30
CA TYR A 56 8.01 -15.08 -3.88
C TYR A 56 9.51 -14.77 -3.91
N LEU A 57 10.20 -14.87 -2.75
CA LEU A 57 11.62 -14.50 -2.70
C LEU A 57 12.50 -15.57 -3.33
N TYR A 58 12.31 -16.84 -2.97
CA TYR A 58 13.22 -17.91 -3.37
C TYR A 58 12.86 -18.50 -4.72
N ASP A 59 11.63 -18.95 -4.92
CA ASP A 59 11.25 -19.63 -6.15
C ASP A 59 11.09 -18.64 -7.30
N TYR A 60 10.30 -17.58 -7.11
CA TYR A 60 10.05 -16.63 -8.17
C TYR A 60 11.23 -15.67 -8.42
N LEU A 61 11.61 -14.82 -7.46
CA LEU A 61 12.63 -13.80 -7.70
C LEU A 61 14.04 -14.41 -7.92
N ILE A 62 14.47 -15.35 -7.09
CA ILE A 62 15.83 -15.88 -7.14
C ILE A 62 15.97 -16.96 -8.20
N LEU A 63 15.09 -17.99 -8.21
CA LEU A 63 15.23 -19.15 -9.12
C LEU A 63 14.67 -18.85 -10.51
N GLU A 64 13.45 -18.35 -10.64
CA GLU A 64 12.83 -18.15 -11.96
C GLU A 64 13.34 -16.86 -12.62
N GLN A 65 13.42 -15.76 -11.86
CA GLN A 65 13.84 -14.47 -12.39
C GLN A 65 15.38 -14.27 -12.34
N GLY A 66 16.10 -15.14 -11.67
CA GLY A 66 17.56 -15.13 -11.64
C GLY A 66 18.18 -13.97 -10.85
N VAL A 67 17.40 -13.36 -9.94
CA VAL A 67 17.88 -12.27 -9.08
C VAL A 67 18.86 -12.82 -8.07
N ALA A 68 20.09 -12.32 -8.06
CA ALA A 68 21.09 -12.79 -7.13
C ALA A 68 20.75 -12.39 -5.68
N HIS A 69 20.52 -13.37 -4.80
CA HIS A 69 20.17 -13.19 -3.39
C HIS A 69 21.12 -12.23 -2.65
N PHE A 70 22.42 -12.28 -2.98
CA PHE A 70 23.42 -11.36 -2.45
C PHE A 70 23.04 -9.88 -2.65
N TRP A 71 22.52 -9.51 -3.83
CA TRP A 71 22.14 -8.13 -4.13
C TRP A 71 20.90 -7.70 -3.37
N LEU A 72 19.91 -8.58 -3.25
CA LEU A 72 18.73 -8.33 -2.43
C LEU A 72 19.12 -8.03 -0.98
N LEU A 73 20.03 -8.84 -0.42
CA LEU A 73 20.53 -8.64 0.96
C LEU A 73 21.38 -7.37 1.10
N ALA A 74 22.20 -7.02 0.09
CA ALA A 74 22.98 -5.79 0.12
C ALA A 74 22.07 -4.55 0.14
N TYR A 75 21.05 -4.52 -0.72
CA TYR A 75 20.06 -3.46 -0.74
C TYR A 75 19.29 -3.38 0.59
N ALA A 76 18.77 -4.52 1.07
CA ALA A 76 18.01 -4.56 2.31
C ALA A 76 18.78 -3.96 3.50
N ARG A 77 20.09 -4.23 3.59
CA ARG A 77 20.97 -3.68 4.63
C ARG A 77 21.12 -2.16 4.53
N ILE A 78 21.09 -1.60 3.33
CA ILE A 78 21.16 -0.15 3.14
C ILE A 78 19.80 0.48 3.52
N ALA A 79 18.71 -0.05 3.01
CA ALA A 79 17.36 0.43 3.30
C ALA A 79 17.01 0.36 4.79
N ASP A 80 17.47 -0.70 5.50
CA ASP A 80 17.22 -0.89 6.94
C ASP A 80 17.71 0.27 7.81
N GLN A 81 18.75 1.02 7.36
CA GLN A 81 19.32 2.13 8.13
C GLN A 81 18.38 3.31 8.31
N ASP A 82 17.44 3.50 7.37
CA ASP A 82 16.50 4.62 7.38
C ASP A 82 15.10 4.22 7.88
N ILE A 83 14.90 2.92 8.19
CA ILE A 83 13.62 2.42 8.72
C ILE A 83 13.53 2.74 10.23
N PRO A 84 12.40 3.32 10.70
CA PRO A 84 12.19 3.57 12.13
C PRO A 84 12.33 2.32 13.00
N ASN A 85 12.83 2.49 14.22
CA ASN A 85 13.09 1.38 15.16
C ASN A 85 11.85 0.56 15.51
N ASP A 86 10.69 1.18 15.59
CA ASP A 86 9.41 0.52 15.86
C ASP A 86 9.01 -0.40 14.71
N LEU A 87 9.15 0.02 13.46
CA LEU A 87 8.87 -0.81 12.29
C LEU A 87 9.87 -1.97 12.18
N ARG A 88 11.16 -1.72 12.46
CA ARG A 88 12.16 -2.80 12.54
C ARG A 88 11.81 -3.81 13.63
N ALA A 89 11.38 -3.33 14.80
CA ALA A 89 10.96 -4.22 15.89
C ALA A 89 9.71 -5.04 15.51
N GLU A 90 8.73 -4.46 14.79
CA GLU A 90 7.57 -5.21 14.31
C GLU A 90 7.98 -6.27 13.26
N MET A 91 8.85 -5.93 12.31
CA MET A 91 9.39 -6.90 11.34
C MET A 91 10.20 -8.02 12.02
N GLN A 92 11.00 -7.71 13.04
CA GLN A 92 11.72 -8.72 13.83
C GLN A 92 10.74 -9.65 14.55
N GLY A 93 9.66 -9.10 15.14
CA GLY A 93 8.61 -9.91 15.75
C GLY A 93 7.94 -10.86 14.75
N ILE A 94 7.62 -10.40 13.54
CA ILE A 94 7.07 -11.24 12.46
C ILE A 94 8.05 -12.38 12.13
N ALA A 95 9.32 -12.07 11.95
CA ALA A 95 10.38 -13.04 11.64
C ALA A 95 10.49 -14.11 12.72
N ASP A 96 10.60 -13.71 13.97
CA ASP A 96 10.71 -14.62 15.13
C ASP A 96 9.45 -15.49 15.26
N GLY A 97 8.26 -14.88 15.13
CA GLY A 97 6.98 -15.58 15.19
C GLY A 97 6.80 -16.61 14.07
N ALA A 98 7.20 -16.26 12.85
CA ALA A 98 7.14 -17.17 11.71
C ALA A 98 8.29 -18.20 11.69
N GLY A 99 9.38 -17.93 12.43
CA GLY A 99 10.63 -18.70 12.35
C GLY A 99 11.31 -18.53 11.01
N LEU A 100 11.41 -17.28 10.55
CA LEU A 100 12.07 -16.81 9.32
C LEU A 100 13.24 -15.90 9.67
N PRO A 101 14.25 -15.75 8.79
CA PRO A 101 15.25 -14.70 8.92
C PRO A 101 14.61 -13.30 8.87
N TYR A 102 15.10 -12.36 9.68
CA TYR A 102 14.68 -10.95 9.64
C TYR A 102 14.79 -10.35 8.24
N GLN A 103 15.88 -10.68 7.54
CA GLN A 103 16.17 -10.18 6.19
C GLN A 103 15.09 -10.56 5.18
N ASP A 104 14.43 -11.71 5.31
CA ASP A 104 13.37 -12.11 4.41
C ASP A 104 12.12 -11.23 4.60
N ILE A 105 11.79 -10.91 5.85
CA ILE A 105 10.68 -10.00 6.16
C ILE A 105 11.03 -8.56 5.72
N LEU A 106 12.26 -8.12 5.94
CA LEU A 106 12.74 -6.83 5.46
C LEU A 106 12.63 -6.71 3.94
N LEU A 107 13.05 -7.75 3.20
CA LEU A 107 12.92 -7.81 1.75
C LEU A 107 11.47 -7.71 1.28
N LEU A 108 10.54 -8.46 1.88
CA LEU A 108 9.10 -8.34 1.55
C LEU A 108 8.59 -6.90 1.66
N ASN A 109 9.16 -6.11 2.56
CA ASN A 109 8.75 -4.73 2.81
C ASN A 109 9.47 -3.69 1.96
N THR A 110 10.59 -4.02 1.31
CA THR A 110 11.46 -3.06 0.60
C THR A 110 11.66 -3.39 -0.87
N ILE A 111 11.28 -4.57 -1.35
CA ILE A 111 11.41 -4.96 -2.75
C ILE A 111 10.73 -3.98 -3.73
N PRO A 112 9.54 -3.43 -3.48
CA PRO A 112 8.94 -2.47 -4.41
C PRO A 112 9.84 -1.26 -4.70
N ASP A 113 10.52 -0.74 -3.68
CA ASP A 113 11.48 0.38 -3.83
C ASP A 113 12.74 -0.05 -4.57
N LEU A 114 13.24 -1.27 -4.30
CA LEU A 114 14.35 -1.83 -5.04
C LEU A 114 14.04 -1.98 -6.53
N LEU A 115 12.84 -2.43 -6.87
CA LEU A 115 12.40 -2.56 -8.25
C LEU A 115 12.28 -1.18 -8.91
N ALA A 116 11.71 -0.18 -8.21
CA ALA A 116 11.65 1.19 -8.71
C ALA A 116 13.05 1.80 -8.95
N LEU A 117 14.01 1.51 -8.08
CA LEU A 117 15.42 1.91 -8.25
C LEU A 117 16.05 1.20 -9.45
N ALA A 118 15.86 -0.10 -9.58
CA ALA A 118 16.44 -0.89 -10.67
C ALA A 118 16.02 -0.39 -12.05
N ASN A 119 14.77 0.12 -12.17
CA ASN A 119 14.25 0.72 -13.41
C ASN A 119 15.00 1.98 -13.86
N GLN A 120 15.72 2.65 -12.97
CA GLN A 120 16.40 3.91 -13.27
C GLN A 120 17.89 3.73 -13.56
N LEU A 121 18.43 2.54 -13.30
CA LEU A 121 19.86 2.28 -13.53
C LEU A 121 20.11 1.95 -15.00
N PRO A 122 21.17 2.54 -15.63
CA PRO A 122 21.56 2.21 -17.01
C PRO A 122 21.94 0.72 -17.13
N VAL A 123 21.50 0.09 -18.20
CA VAL A 123 21.60 -1.37 -18.44
C VAL A 123 23.04 -1.92 -18.35
N TRP A 124 24.09 -1.11 -18.51
CA TRP A 124 25.49 -1.54 -18.56
C TRP A 124 26.31 -1.31 -17.29
N GLU A 125 25.76 -0.64 -16.26
CA GLU A 125 26.59 -0.20 -15.13
C GLU A 125 26.44 -0.98 -13.82
N SER A 126 25.52 -1.94 -13.72
CA SER A 126 25.28 -2.61 -12.45
C SER A 126 24.86 -4.09 -12.55
N PRO A 127 25.27 -4.93 -11.59
CA PRO A 127 24.72 -6.28 -11.41
C PRO A 127 23.25 -6.29 -10.92
N LEU A 128 22.73 -5.16 -10.44
CA LEU A 128 21.27 -4.90 -10.29
C LEU A 128 20.56 -4.95 -11.67
N LEU A 129 21.32 -4.90 -12.76
CA LEU A 129 20.89 -4.96 -14.16
C LEU A 129 20.17 -6.23 -14.58
N ARG A 130 20.41 -7.34 -13.90
CA ARG A 130 19.58 -8.51 -14.16
C ARG A 130 18.14 -8.27 -13.69
N LEU A 131 17.94 -7.53 -12.58
CA LEU A 131 16.64 -7.03 -12.19
C LEU A 131 16.04 -6.10 -13.26
N ALA A 132 16.80 -5.15 -13.79
CA ALA A 132 16.35 -4.25 -14.87
C ALA A 132 16.15 -4.98 -16.21
N ALA A 133 16.98 -5.98 -16.54
CA ALA A 133 16.81 -6.79 -17.75
C ALA A 133 15.57 -7.70 -17.66
N LEU A 134 15.19 -8.13 -16.47
CA LEU A 134 13.96 -8.86 -16.21
C LEU A 134 12.73 -8.00 -16.48
N GLN A 135 12.83 -6.70 -16.20
CA GLN A 135 11.76 -5.72 -16.48
C GLN A 135 11.62 -5.41 -17.98
N GLN A 136 12.71 -5.55 -18.77
CA GLN A 136 12.62 -5.41 -20.23
C GLN A 136 11.97 -6.61 -20.93
N SER A 137 11.97 -7.79 -20.32
CA SER A 137 11.30 -8.96 -20.85
C SER A 137 9.81 -9.04 -20.51
N ASN A 138 9.39 -8.36 -19.43
CA ASN A 138 7.98 -8.25 -19.01
C ASN A 138 7.77 -6.83 -18.48
N ALA A 139 7.21 -5.94 -19.30
CA ALA A 139 6.99 -4.52 -19.02
C ALA A 139 6.06 -4.22 -17.81
N GLU A 140 5.77 -5.21 -16.97
CA GLU A 140 4.71 -5.18 -15.95
C GLU A 140 5.23 -5.10 -14.51
N TRP A 141 6.55 -4.92 -14.28
CA TRP A 141 7.14 -4.91 -12.93
C TRP A 141 6.97 -3.62 -12.13
N ASN A 142 6.06 -2.74 -12.50
CA ASN A 142 5.60 -1.69 -11.61
C ASN A 142 4.77 -2.32 -10.50
N ALA A 143 5.44 -2.83 -9.50
CA ALA A 143 4.94 -3.76 -8.51
C ALA A 143 3.64 -3.32 -7.80
N VAL A 144 3.37 -2.03 -7.70
CA VAL A 144 2.17 -1.47 -7.08
C VAL A 144 1.68 -0.33 -7.93
N SER A 145 0.69 -0.59 -8.73
CA SER A 145 -0.06 0.38 -9.51
C SER A 145 -1.41 0.61 -8.86
N GLY A 146 -2.10 1.69 -9.17
CA GLY A 146 -3.44 1.88 -8.62
C GLY A 146 -4.08 3.19 -8.99
N MET A 147 -5.32 3.31 -8.61
CA MET A 147 -6.10 4.52 -8.71
C MET A 147 -6.76 4.80 -7.38
N PHE A 148 -6.80 6.05 -7.01
CA PHE A 148 -7.64 6.52 -5.91
C PHE A 148 -8.42 7.77 -6.28
N TRP A 149 -9.54 7.97 -5.58
CA TRP A 149 -10.33 9.18 -5.64
C TRP A 149 -10.95 9.49 -4.28
N GLY A 150 -11.23 10.78 -4.05
CA GLY A 150 -11.98 11.28 -2.91
C GLY A 150 -13.17 12.10 -3.39
N ALA A 151 -14.31 11.95 -2.70
CA ALA A 151 -15.50 12.79 -2.89
C ALA A 151 -16.09 13.15 -1.53
N TRP A 152 -16.45 14.43 -1.34
CA TRP A 152 -17.00 14.92 -0.07
C TRP A 152 -17.82 16.21 -0.24
N GLY A 153 -18.46 16.68 0.83
CA GLY A 153 -19.19 17.95 0.84
C GLY A 153 -20.32 17.96 -0.19
N LYS A 154 -20.32 18.94 -1.09
CA LYS A 154 -21.37 19.07 -2.12
C LYS A 154 -21.34 17.97 -3.17
N ALA A 155 -20.25 17.23 -3.31
CA ALA A 155 -20.16 16.13 -4.26
C ALA A 155 -20.92 14.88 -3.82
N THR A 156 -21.04 14.66 -2.50
CA THR A 156 -21.70 13.47 -1.94
C THR A 156 -23.11 13.77 -1.44
N ILE A 157 -23.98 12.76 -1.41
CA ILE A 157 -25.40 12.91 -1.03
C ILE A 157 -25.53 13.41 0.42
N ASP A 158 -24.64 12.95 1.31
CA ASP A 158 -24.71 13.22 2.76
C ASP A 158 -23.58 14.13 3.26
N GLY A 159 -22.73 14.63 2.36
CA GLY A 159 -21.59 15.47 2.68
C GLY A 159 -20.39 14.74 3.28
N GLU A 160 -20.49 13.43 3.55
CA GLU A 160 -19.40 12.64 4.11
C GLU A 160 -18.27 12.41 3.10
N LEU A 161 -17.06 12.18 3.61
CA LEU A 161 -15.91 11.77 2.80
C LEU A 161 -16.04 10.30 2.41
N LEU A 162 -16.02 10.04 1.11
CA LEU A 162 -15.84 8.74 0.47
C LEU A 162 -14.48 8.71 -0.20
N LEU A 163 -13.67 7.70 0.07
CA LEU A 163 -12.35 7.50 -0.52
C LEU A 163 -12.32 6.12 -1.20
N GLY A 164 -12.29 6.13 -2.54
CA GLY A 164 -12.21 4.92 -3.35
C GLY A 164 -10.77 4.59 -3.72
N TYR A 165 -10.42 3.31 -3.69
CA TYR A 165 -9.09 2.80 -4.01
C TYR A 165 -9.13 1.46 -4.73
N ASN A 166 -8.48 1.38 -5.88
CA ASN A 166 -8.13 0.14 -6.56
C ASN A 166 -6.61 -0.01 -6.54
N LEU A 167 -6.12 -1.13 -6.01
CA LEU A 167 -4.72 -1.51 -6.08
C LEU A 167 -4.54 -2.57 -7.16
N ASP A 168 -3.71 -2.28 -8.14
CA ASP A 168 -3.33 -3.20 -9.19
C ASP A 168 -1.96 -3.81 -8.85
N HIS A 169 -1.76 -5.07 -9.18
CA HIS A 169 -0.49 -5.74 -8.99
C HIS A 169 -0.27 -6.74 -10.14
N SER A 170 0.86 -6.63 -10.83
CA SER A 170 1.19 -7.52 -11.96
C SER A 170 1.22 -8.99 -11.56
N GLU A 171 1.74 -9.28 -10.37
CA GLU A 171 1.85 -10.62 -9.80
C GLU A 171 0.66 -10.96 -8.87
N SER A 172 -0.55 -10.49 -9.23
CA SER A 172 -1.75 -10.66 -8.40
C SER A 172 -2.01 -12.12 -8.04
N ASP A 173 -1.77 -13.06 -8.95
CA ASP A 173 -1.96 -14.50 -8.72
C ASP A 173 -1.01 -15.05 -7.65
N LEU A 174 0.23 -14.53 -7.60
CA LEU A 174 1.23 -14.95 -6.61
C LEU A 174 0.89 -14.43 -5.22
N PHE A 175 0.37 -13.20 -5.11
CA PHE A 175 0.10 -12.55 -3.83
C PHE A 175 -1.34 -12.71 -3.32
N SER A 176 -2.32 -12.99 -4.19
CA SER A 176 -3.74 -13.10 -3.81
C SER A 176 -4.02 -14.03 -2.63
N PRO A 177 -3.34 -15.19 -2.47
CA PRO A 177 -3.55 -16.07 -1.31
C PRO A 177 -3.12 -15.44 0.02
N TYR A 178 -2.27 -14.41 -0.04
CA TYR A 178 -1.63 -13.78 1.11
C TYR A 178 -2.20 -12.38 1.43
N LEU A 179 -3.28 -11.98 0.73
CA LEU A 179 -4.03 -10.78 1.07
C LEU A 179 -4.69 -10.91 2.44
N LEU A 180 -4.63 -9.83 3.19
CA LEU A 180 -5.35 -9.70 4.45
C LEU A 180 -5.63 -8.23 4.81
N THR A 181 -6.55 -8.04 5.72
CA THR A 181 -6.72 -6.79 6.44
C THR A 181 -6.10 -6.92 7.82
N VAL A 182 -5.59 -5.83 8.34
CA VAL A 182 -4.97 -5.80 9.66
C VAL A 182 -5.54 -4.64 10.46
N VAL A 183 -6.04 -4.95 11.66
CA VAL A 183 -6.33 -3.98 12.71
C VAL A 183 -5.17 -3.98 13.69
N ARG A 184 -4.52 -2.84 13.86
CA ARG A 184 -3.45 -2.64 14.83
C ARG A 184 -3.91 -1.71 15.93
N GLN A 185 -3.71 -2.14 17.17
CA GLN A 185 -3.91 -1.36 18.39
C GLN A 185 -2.55 -1.21 19.09
N PRO A 186 -1.70 -0.27 18.62
CA PRO A 186 -0.37 -0.09 19.18
C PRO A 186 -0.44 0.43 20.61
N ALA A 187 0.57 0.08 21.44
CA ALA A 187 0.67 0.59 22.82
C ALA A 187 0.82 2.13 22.87
N PHE A 188 1.26 2.74 21.77
CA PHE A 188 1.43 4.20 21.63
C PHE A 188 0.97 4.64 20.24
N GLY A 189 0.19 5.71 20.19
CA GLY A 189 -0.41 6.23 18.95
C GLY A 189 -1.78 5.63 18.67
N ASN A 190 -2.34 5.97 17.53
CA ASN A 190 -3.70 5.64 17.13
C ASN A 190 -3.85 4.17 16.75
N ALA A 191 -4.98 3.58 17.09
CA ALA A 191 -5.43 2.34 16.49
C ALA A 191 -5.78 2.58 15.01
N PHE A 192 -5.47 1.62 14.12
CA PHE A 192 -5.74 1.76 12.70
C PHE A 192 -5.97 0.43 12.00
N PHE A 193 -6.63 0.55 10.86
CA PHE A 193 -6.92 -0.51 9.92
C PHE A 193 -6.12 -0.29 8.63
N SER A 194 -5.61 -1.37 8.05
CA SER A 194 -4.95 -1.35 6.75
C SER A 194 -5.24 -2.60 5.93
N VAL A 195 -5.13 -2.47 4.61
CA VAL A 195 -5.23 -3.57 3.65
C VAL A 195 -3.85 -3.80 3.03
N GLY A 196 -3.45 -5.05 2.88
CA GLY A 196 -2.16 -5.38 2.27
C GLY A 196 -1.88 -6.87 2.22
N VAL A 197 -0.60 -7.20 2.11
CA VAL A 197 -0.08 -8.56 2.09
C VAL A 197 0.48 -8.91 3.46
N MET A 198 0.30 -10.16 3.90
CA MET A 198 0.87 -10.61 5.17
C MET A 198 2.39 -10.45 5.21
N GLY A 199 2.91 -10.15 6.40
CA GLY A 199 4.34 -9.85 6.59
C GLY A 199 4.72 -8.39 6.30
N MET A 200 3.84 -7.60 5.67
CA MET A 200 4.07 -6.18 5.47
C MET A 200 3.69 -5.37 6.71
N VAL A 201 4.56 -4.45 7.12
CA VAL A 201 4.33 -3.47 8.18
C VAL A 201 3.97 -2.10 7.62
N GLY A 202 4.34 -1.82 6.36
CA GLY A 202 3.93 -0.65 5.60
C GLY A 202 2.44 -0.67 5.24
N VAL A 203 1.92 0.48 4.83
CA VAL A 203 0.49 0.67 4.48
C VAL A 203 0.39 1.26 3.08
N TRP A 204 -0.46 0.68 2.23
CA TRP A 204 -0.84 1.26 0.94
C TRP A 204 -2.18 1.97 1.01
N ALA A 205 -3.13 1.43 1.78
CA ALA A 205 -4.39 2.08 2.09
C ALA A 205 -4.90 1.67 3.47
N GLY A 206 -5.56 2.60 4.15
CA GLY A 206 -6.09 2.36 5.49
C GLY A 206 -6.73 3.58 6.11
N MET A 207 -7.19 3.44 7.34
CA MET A 207 -7.70 4.54 8.16
C MET A 207 -7.46 4.28 9.65
N ASN A 208 -7.36 5.36 10.44
CA ASN A 208 -7.17 5.28 11.89
C ASN A 208 -8.44 5.67 12.68
N GLU A 209 -8.37 5.51 14.00
CA GLU A 209 -9.45 5.87 14.93
C GLU A 209 -9.78 7.36 14.93
N GLU A 210 -8.81 8.21 14.59
CA GLU A 210 -8.98 9.66 14.39
C GLU A 210 -9.60 9.99 13.03
N LYS A 211 -10.09 8.99 12.28
CA LYS A 211 -10.74 9.12 10.97
C LYS A 211 -9.87 9.71 9.88
N ILE A 212 -8.56 9.64 10.03
CA ILE A 212 -7.61 9.93 8.95
C ILE A 212 -7.49 8.70 8.07
N ALA A 213 -7.73 8.88 6.78
CA ALA A 213 -7.60 7.83 5.77
C ALA A 213 -6.47 8.15 4.79
N VAL A 214 -5.81 7.11 4.29
CA VAL A 214 -4.70 7.21 3.35
C VAL A 214 -4.87 6.23 2.19
N ALA A 215 -4.39 6.63 1.00
CA ALA A 215 -4.23 5.74 -0.14
C ALA A 215 -3.00 6.16 -0.96
N LEU A 216 -2.26 5.17 -1.49
CA LEU A 216 -1.03 5.36 -2.25
C LEU A 216 -1.17 4.79 -3.66
N SER A 217 -0.82 5.58 -4.66
CA SER A 217 -0.58 5.14 -6.02
C SER A 217 0.89 5.38 -6.39
N SER A 218 1.58 4.36 -6.84
CA SER A 218 2.98 4.46 -7.25
C SER A 218 3.12 5.37 -8.47
N SER A 219 4.07 6.30 -8.41
CA SER A 219 4.46 7.19 -9.51
C SER A 219 5.98 7.36 -9.47
N PRO A 220 6.74 6.36 -9.98
CA PRO A 220 8.18 6.41 -9.94
C PRO A 220 8.71 7.64 -10.68
N ALA A 221 9.71 8.30 -10.11
CA ALA A 221 10.38 9.47 -10.68
C ALA A 221 11.90 9.26 -10.68
N VAL A 222 12.58 9.95 -11.56
CA VAL A 222 14.05 10.05 -11.54
C VAL A 222 14.51 10.51 -10.15
N GLY A 223 15.59 9.92 -9.65
CA GLY A 223 16.12 10.20 -8.33
C GLY A 223 15.64 9.26 -7.23
N THR A 224 14.93 8.15 -7.58
CA THR A 224 14.72 7.04 -6.62
C THR A 224 16.05 6.65 -5.99
N ALA A 225 16.08 6.56 -4.68
CA ALA A 225 17.32 6.45 -3.92
C ALA A 225 17.38 5.14 -3.11
N MET A 226 18.61 4.65 -2.89
CA MET A 226 18.85 3.52 -1.97
C MET A 226 18.63 3.93 -0.51
N ARG A 227 18.57 5.22 -0.21
CA ARG A 227 18.41 5.82 1.12
C ARG A 227 17.08 6.55 1.19
N GLY A 228 16.53 6.62 2.38
CA GLY A 228 15.21 7.20 2.65
C GLY A 228 14.20 6.14 3.02
N GLN A 229 13.01 6.58 3.42
CA GLN A 229 11.93 5.69 3.84
C GLN A 229 11.00 5.39 2.66
N PRO A 230 10.64 4.12 2.42
CA PRO A 230 9.53 3.75 1.56
C PRO A 230 8.24 4.48 1.92
N LEU A 231 7.50 4.98 0.92
CA LEU A 231 6.22 5.66 1.16
C LEU A 231 5.23 4.83 2.00
N PRO A 232 5.11 3.50 1.84
CA PRO A 232 4.26 2.70 2.70
C PRO A 232 4.60 2.79 4.19
N PHE A 233 5.87 2.99 4.56
CA PHE A 233 6.27 3.18 5.96
C PHE A 233 5.88 4.56 6.48
N LEU A 234 5.97 5.59 5.65
CA LEU A 234 5.49 6.92 5.99
C LEU A 234 3.97 6.95 6.18
N LEU A 235 3.21 6.28 5.32
CA LEU A 235 1.75 6.14 5.49
C LEU A 235 1.39 5.37 6.76
N ARG A 236 2.19 4.37 7.13
CA ARG A 236 2.06 3.68 8.39
C ARG A 236 2.21 4.64 9.58
N GLN A 237 3.21 5.54 9.53
CA GLN A 237 3.42 6.55 10.57
C GLN A 237 2.28 7.58 10.59
N VAL A 238 1.78 8.00 9.43
CA VAL A 238 0.57 8.86 9.34
C VAL A 238 -0.58 8.22 10.09
N LEU A 239 -0.93 6.97 9.79
CA LEU A 239 -2.06 6.30 10.46
C LEU A 239 -1.84 6.14 11.97
N GLN A 240 -0.60 5.90 12.39
CA GLN A 240 -0.30 5.70 13.81
C GLN A 240 -0.25 7.01 14.62
N HIS A 241 0.05 8.16 13.98
CA HIS A 241 0.36 9.38 14.75
C HIS A 241 -0.46 10.60 14.37
N ALA A 242 -1.04 10.67 13.17
CA ALA A 242 -1.78 11.84 12.74
C ALA A 242 -3.24 11.81 13.22
N GLY A 243 -3.69 12.93 13.79
CA GLY A 243 -5.07 13.20 14.15
C GLY A 243 -5.78 14.17 13.21
N ASN A 244 -5.09 14.80 12.25
CA ASN A 244 -5.63 15.74 11.26
C ASN A 244 -4.75 15.78 10.00
N LEU A 245 -5.20 16.49 8.95
CA LEU A 245 -4.47 16.56 7.67
C LEU A 245 -3.11 17.26 7.81
N ASP A 246 -2.98 18.28 8.62
CA ASP A 246 -1.69 19.00 8.80
C ASP A 246 -0.62 18.09 9.42
N GLU A 247 -0.98 17.31 10.43
CA GLU A 247 -0.10 16.31 11.03
C GLU A 247 0.28 15.21 10.04
N ALA A 248 -0.69 14.77 9.21
CA ALA A 248 -0.44 13.79 8.16
C ALA A 248 0.54 14.30 7.10
N VAL A 249 0.36 15.53 6.62
CA VAL A 249 1.28 16.19 5.68
C VAL A 249 2.67 16.33 6.29
N ASN A 250 2.76 16.85 7.50
CA ASN A 250 4.03 17.05 8.18
C ASN A 250 4.79 15.72 8.34
N THR A 251 4.10 14.63 8.66
CA THR A 251 4.70 13.29 8.75
C THR A 251 5.32 12.85 7.42
N LEU A 252 4.61 13.07 6.29
CA LEU A 252 5.11 12.69 4.96
C LEU A 252 6.29 13.55 4.48
N LEU A 253 6.33 14.82 4.88
CA LEU A 253 7.35 15.77 4.43
C LEU A 253 8.59 15.81 5.32
N ALA A 254 8.49 15.39 6.59
CA ALA A 254 9.58 15.46 7.56
C ALA A 254 10.70 14.45 7.30
N ALA A 255 10.41 13.33 6.65
CA ALA A 255 11.37 12.24 6.43
C ALA A 255 11.89 12.19 4.99
N PRO A 256 13.17 11.82 4.78
CA PRO A 256 13.67 11.50 3.44
C PRO A 256 12.88 10.33 2.85
N ARG A 257 12.51 10.44 1.59
CA ARG A 257 11.77 9.42 0.84
C ARG A 257 12.70 8.65 -0.10
N SER A 258 12.51 7.34 -0.22
CA SER A 258 13.29 6.49 -1.15
C SER A 258 12.78 6.57 -2.58
N THR A 259 11.46 6.77 -2.78
CA THR A 259 10.82 6.77 -4.10
C THR A 259 9.70 7.79 -4.19
N GLY A 260 9.06 7.89 -5.37
CA GLY A 260 7.94 8.75 -5.66
C GLY A 260 6.59 8.03 -5.66
N GLY A 261 5.52 8.83 -5.48
CA GLY A 261 4.14 8.36 -5.52
C GLY A 261 3.14 9.48 -5.32
N ASN A 262 1.88 9.16 -5.58
CA ASN A 262 0.72 10.00 -5.29
C ASN A 262 0.07 9.49 -4.01
N VAL A 263 -0.16 10.37 -3.05
CA VAL A 263 -0.79 10.04 -1.77
C VAL A 263 -2.07 10.85 -1.61
N LEU A 264 -3.19 10.17 -1.37
CA LEU A 264 -4.43 10.80 -0.92
C LEU A 264 -4.50 10.72 0.61
N LEU A 265 -4.71 11.87 1.24
CA LEU A 265 -5.00 12.01 2.66
C LEU A 265 -6.41 12.53 2.82
N GLY A 266 -7.22 11.89 3.66
CA GLY A 266 -8.59 12.31 3.95
C GLY A 266 -8.86 12.43 5.44
N ASP A 267 -9.65 13.43 5.85
CA ASP A 267 -10.16 13.61 7.22
C ASP A 267 -11.68 13.43 7.23
N GLY A 268 -12.16 12.39 7.88
CA GLY A 268 -13.59 12.12 8.03
C GLY A 268 -14.27 12.87 9.18
N LYS A 269 -13.54 13.61 10.02
CA LYS A 269 -14.11 14.46 11.10
C LYS A 269 -14.59 15.80 10.52
N ALA A 270 -13.73 16.39 9.67
CA ALA A 270 -14.05 17.57 8.88
C ALA A 270 -13.93 17.15 7.41
N PRO A 271 -15.00 16.62 6.78
CA PRO A 271 -14.91 15.98 5.48
C PRO A 271 -14.12 16.80 4.48
N ASN A 272 -12.88 16.38 4.24
CA ASN A 272 -11.92 17.02 3.34
C ASN A 272 -10.87 16.02 2.93
N ALA A 273 -10.25 16.24 1.77
CA ALA A 273 -9.11 15.47 1.33
C ALA A 273 -8.11 16.34 0.56
N ILE A 274 -6.86 15.93 0.57
CA ILE A 274 -5.77 16.52 -0.19
C ILE A 274 -4.97 15.43 -0.89
N VAL A 275 -4.32 15.76 -1.98
CA VAL A 275 -3.38 14.88 -2.67
C VAL A 275 -1.99 15.48 -2.58
N LEU A 276 -1.02 14.64 -2.23
CA LEU A 276 0.39 14.96 -2.35
C LEU A 276 0.97 14.15 -3.51
N GLU A 277 1.58 14.84 -4.46
CA GLU A 277 2.50 14.23 -5.42
C GLU A 277 3.91 14.36 -4.86
N LEU A 278 4.60 13.23 -4.72
CA LEU A 278 5.87 13.14 -4.00
C LEU A 278 6.94 12.49 -4.88
N SER A 279 8.12 13.10 -4.95
CA SER A 279 9.35 12.43 -5.36
C SER A 279 10.30 12.33 -4.16
N THR A 280 11.51 11.86 -4.35
CA THR A 280 12.54 11.81 -3.32
C THR A 280 12.78 13.17 -2.67
N HIS A 281 12.81 14.25 -3.46
CA HIS A 281 13.20 15.60 -3.02
C HIS A 281 12.12 16.66 -3.23
N HIS A 282 11.19 16.46 -4.16
CA HIS A 282 10.16 17.44 -4.50
C HIS A 282 8.78 16.96 -4.06
N TYR A 283 7.86 17.89 -3.92
CA TYR A 283 6.46 17.59 -3.64
C TYR A 283 5.55 18.72 -4.17
N ALA A 284 4.33 18.34 -4.48
CA ALA A 284 3.23 19.27 -4.76
C ALA A 284 2.00 18.85 -3.97
N ILE A 285 1.23 19.81 -3.46
CA ILE A 285 -0.01 19.58 -2.71
C ILE A 285 -1.18 20.09 -3.54
N PHE A 286 -2.19 19.25 -3.68
CA PHE A 286 -3.41 19.57 -4.41
C PHE A 286 -4.61 19.49 -3.48
N GLU A 287 -5.38 20.55 -3.48
CA GLU A 287 -6.68 20.64 -2.82
C GLU A 287 -7.78 20.63 -3.89
N SER A 288 -9.01 20.33 -3.50
CA SER A 288 -10.13 20.48 -4.39
C SER A 288 -10.39 21.95 -4.68
N SER A 289 -10.70 22.28 -5.95
CA SER A 289 -11.01 23.67 -6.32
C SER A 289 -12.34 24.09 -5.71
N GLY A 290 -12.31 25.12 -4.86
CA GLY A 290 -13.49 25.67 -4.21
C GLY A 290 -14.29 24.64 -3.43
N GLU A 291 -15.60 24.55 -3.72
CA GLU A 291 -16.53 23.64 -3.02
C GLU A 291 -16.83 22.35 -3.82
N GLU A 292 -16.01 22.00 -4.82
CA GLU A 292 -16.27 20.82 -5.66
C GLU A 292 -16.17 19.51 -4.88
N GLY A 293 -15.25 19.42 -3.91
CA GLY A 293 -15.11 18.23 -3.05
C GLY A 293 -14.74 16.97 -3.82
N LEU A 294 -13.89 17.09 -4.87
CA LEU A 294 -13.45 15.98 -5.72
C LEU A 294 -11.93 16.00 -5.93
N LEU A 295 -11.28 14.84 -5.80
CA LEU A 295 -9.89 14.62 -6.16
C LEU A 295 -9.70 13.19 -6.71
N ALA A 296 -8.80 13.01 -7.65
CA ALA A 296 -8.41 11.69 -8.15
C ALA A 296 -6.96 11.70 -8.64
N ARG A 297 -6.27 10.54 -8.54
CA ARG A 297 -4.96 10.28 -9.13
C ARG A 297 -4.83 8.82 -9.56
N THR A 298 -3.93 8.64 -10.49
CA THR A 298 -3.45 7.34 -10.98
C THR A 298 -1.92 7.28 -10.87
N ASN A 299 -1.23 6.65 -11.78
CA ASN A 299 0.21 6.35 -11.69
C ASN A 299 1.10 7.38 -12.42
N HIS A 300 0.70 8.64 -12.48
CA HIS A 300 1.52 9.71 -13.03
C HIS A 300 1.32 11.01 -12.25
N PHE A 301 2.30 11.89 -12.33
CA PHE A 301 2.23 13.23 -11.79
C PHE A 301 1.53 14.17 -12.76
N ILE A 302 0.77 15.13 -12.23
CA ILE A 302 0.18 16.23 -12.99
C ILE A 302 0.84 17.58 -12.67
N ASP A 303 1.57 17.67 -11.55
CA ASP A 303 2.44 18.81 -11.30
C ASP A 303 3.49 18.93 -12.40
N PRO A 304 3.68 20.11 -13.03
CA PRO A 304 4.59 20.25 -14.17
C PRO A 304 6.06 19.89 -13.86
N GLU A 305 6.56 20.21 -12.68
CA GLU A 305 7.94 19.91 -12.29
C GLU A 305 8.13 18.42 -12.00
N LEU A 306 7.20 17.82 -11.28
CA LEU A 306 7.22 16.38 -10.99
C LEU A 306 6.96 15.53 -12.25
N ALA A 307 6.12 16.01 -13.17
CA ALA A 307 5.87 15.34 -14.44
C ALA A 307 7.14 15.23 -15.30
N LEU A 308 7.99 16.26 -15.31
CA LEU A 308 9.29 16.21 -15.99
C LEU A 308 10.19 15.12 -15.40
N LEU A 309 10.27 15.01 -14.06
CA LEU A 309 11.05 13.96 -13.40
C LEU A 309 10.54 12.55 -13.75
N GLN A 310 9.25 12.39 -13.98
CA GLN A 310 8.68 11.11 -14.38
C GLN A 310 8.89 10.82 -15.88
N GLU A 311 8.93 11.83 -16.74
CA GLU A 311 9.13 11.67 -18.19
C GLU A 311 10.52 11.16 -18.55
N GLU A 312 11.50 11.40 -17.71
CA GLU A 312 12.87 10.91 -17.89
C GLU A 312 13.05 9.43 -17.50
N THR A 313 12.04 8.78 -16.91
CA THR A 313 12.13 7.35 -16.58
C THR A 313 11.87 6.47 -17.81
N PRO A 314 12.56 5.31 -17.96
CA PRO A 314 12.36 4.41 -19.10
C PRO A 314 10.92 3.85 -19.25
N THR A 315 10.13 3.91 -18.19
CA THR A 315 8.73 3.44 -18.13
C THR A 315 7.71 4.37 -18.82
N VAL A 316 8.16 5.36 -19.57
CA VAL A 316 7.33 6.39 -20.24
C VAL A 316 6.23 5.83 -21.16
N GLN A 317 6.43 4.65 -21.76
CA GLN A 317 5.45 4.05 -22.68
C GLN A 317 4.14 3.63 -21.97
N GLU A 318 4.16 3.47 -20.64
CA GLU A 318 3.01 3.02 -19.85
C GLU A 318 2.09 4.17 -19.39
N LYS A 319 2.46 5.43 -19.61
CA LYS A 319 1.70 6.60 -19.11
C LYS A 319 0.35 6.82 -19.80
N LYS A 320 0.19 6.35 -21.03
CA LYS A 320 -1.05 6.58 -21.79
C LYS A 320 -2.26 5.94 -21.11
N PRO A 321 -2.20 4.67 -20.68
CA PRO A 321 -3.29 4.06 -19.91
C PRO A 321 -3.58 4.81 -18.61
N SER A 322 -2.55 5.26 -17.88
CA SER A 322 -2.71 5.99 -16.62
C SER A 322 -3.42 7.34 -16.80
N LYS A 323 -3.10 8.10 -17.86
CA LYS A 323 -3.77 9.38 -18.17
C LYS A 323 -5.24 9.16 -18.57
N THR A 324 -5.50 8.21 -19.46
CA THR A 324 -6.87 7.87 -19.88
C THR A 324 -7.73 7.42 -18.69
N ARG A 325 -7.16 6.61 -17.80
CA ARG A 325 -7.83 6.14 -16.58
C ARG A 325 -8.17 7.31 -15.65
N LEU A 326 -7.25 8.29 -15.50
CA LEU A 326 -7.52 9.49 -14.71
C LEU A 326 -8.65 10.33 -15.32
N GLU A 327 -8.62 10.57 -16.64
CA GLU A 327 -9.67 11.30 -17.34
C GLU A 327 -11.04 10.65 -17.18
N GLN A 328 -11.10 9.32 -17.24
CA GLN A 328 -12.35 8.57 -17.08
C GLN A 328 -12.93 8.70 -15.68
N ILE A 329 -12.12 8.50 -14.62
CA ILE A 329 -12.63 8.63 -13.26
C ILE A 329 -13.01 10.07 -12.93
N GLN A 330 -12.27 11.06 -13.40
CA GLN A 330 -12.62 12.48 -13.24
C GLN A 330 -13.95 12.79 -13.92
N ALA A 331 -14.17 12.33 -15.14
CA ALA A 331 -15.45 12.50 -15.85
C ALA A 331 -16.62 11.88 -15.09
N GLN A 332 -16.43 10.66 -14.54
CA GLN A 332 -17.46 9.99 -13.73
C GLN A 332 -17.79 10.78 -12.44
N LEU A 333 -16.77 11.25 -11.74
CA LEU A 333 -16.94 12.03 -10.51
C LEU A 333 -17.68 13.35 -10.78
N HIS A 334 -17.27 14.10 -11.81
CA HIS A 334 -17.92 15.36 -12.19
C HIS A 334 -19.35 15.16 -12.70
N PHE A 335 -19.59 14.15 -13.53
CA PHE A 335 -20.93 13.85 -14.06
C PHE A 335 -21.92 13.50 -12.93
N ASN A 336 -21.47 12.87 -11.87
CA ASN A 336 -22.29 12.45 -10.73
C ASN A 336 -22.17 13.39 -9.52
N HIS A 337 -21.59 14.60 -9.68
CA HIS A 337 -21.45 15.56 -8.59
C HIS A 337 -22.80 15.86 -7.92
N GLY A 338 -22.84 15.81 -6.59
CA GLY A 338 -24.07 15.94 -5.79
C GLY A 338 -24.89 14.66 -5.65
N TRP A 339 -24.55 13.60 -6.39
CA TRP A 339 -25.29 12.33 -6.39
C TRP A 339 -24.39 11.13 -6.01
N ILE A 340 -23.20 11.39 -5.50
CA ILE A 340 -22.26 10.33 -5.13
C ILE A 340 -22.67 9.78 -3.76
N GLY A 341 -23.39 8.66 -3.76
CA GLY A 341 -23.66 7.85 -2.57
C GLY A 341 -22.86 6.53 -2.64
N MET A 342 -23.08 5.68 -1.64
CA MET A 342 -22.34 4.43 -1.47
C MET A 342 -22.39 3.52 -2.72
N GLU A 343 -23.58 3.28 -3.26
CA GLU A 343 -23.76 2.40 -4.43
C GLU A 343 -23.03 2.95 -5.65
N LYS A 344 -23.15 4.24 -5.92
CA LYS A 344 -22.48 4.90 -7.03
C LYS A 344 -20.96 4.85 -6.85
N ALA A 345 -20.46 5.08 -5.65
CA ALA A 345 -19.06 5.01 -5.30
C ALA A 345 -18.45 3.60 -5.56
N LEU A 346 -19.19 2.55 -5.21
CA LEU A 346 -18.80 1.17 -5.52
C LEU A 346 -18.81 0.88 -7.02
N THR A 347 -19.78 1.46 -7.77
CA THR A 347 -19.84 1.33 -9.23
C THR A 347 -18.59 1.93 -9.90
N PHE A 348 -18.07 3.07 -9.46
CA PHE A 348 -16.84 3.67 -9.98
C PHE A 348 -15.63 2.73 -9.87
N LEU A 349 -15.50 2.06 -8.73
CA LEU A 349 -14.43 1.08 -8.54
C LEU A 349 -14.59 -0.16 -9.43
N GLN A 350 -15.83 -0.56 -9.73
CA GLN A 350 -16.11 -1.69 -10.63
C GLN A 350 -15.83 -1.34 -12.09
N GLU A 351 -16.30 -0.18 -12.55
CA GLU A 351 -16.13 0.29 -13.94
C GLU A 351 -14.65 0.52 -14.27
N ASP A 352 -13.86 1.05 -13.33
CA ASP A 352 -12.41 1.18 -13.48
C ASP A 352 -11.74 -0.19 -13.70
N ARG A 353 -12.17 -1.23 -12.99
CA ARG A 353 -11.68 -2.61 -13.17
C ARG A 353 -11.95 -3.14 -14.56
N GLU A 354 -13.16 -2.94 -15.08
CA GLU A 354 -13.57 -3.40 -16.40
C GLU A 354 -12.78 -2.70 -17.50
N THR A 355 -12.58 -1.40 -17.37
CA THR A 355 -11.83 -0.58 -18.33
C THR A 355 -10.34 -0.95 -18.35
N THR A 356 -9.75 -1.16 -17.21
CA THR A 356 -8.33 -1.57 -17.08
C THR A 356 -8.12 -2.93 -17.74
N SER A 357 -9.06 -3.87 -17.56
CA SER A 357 -9.01 -5.20 -18.16
C SER A 357 -9.08 -5.19 -19.69
N GLN A 358 -9.78 -4.22 -20.29
CA GLN A 358 -9.99 -4.15 -21.75
C GLN A 358 -8.86 -3.45 -22.52
N ASN A 359 -8.13 -2.55 -21.86
CA ASN A 359 -7.20 -1.63 -22.53
C ASN A 359 -5.73 -2.04 -22.46
N MET A 360 -5.38 -3.15 -21.79
CA MET A 360 -4.01 -3.67 -21.74
C MET A 360 -3.81 -4.85 -22.69
N PRO A 361 -2.90 -4.74 -23.69
CA PRO A 361 -2.57 -5.87 -24.57
C PRO A 361 -1.80 -6.92 -23.77
N GLY A 362 -2.41 -8.08 -23.54
CA GLY A 362 -1.69 -9.24 -23.02
C GLY A 362 -2.34 -10.00 -21.86
N ALA A 363 -2.95 -9.35 -20.91
CA ALA A 363 -3.78 -9.96 -19.87
C ALA A 363 -4.67 -8.91 -19.19
N PRO A 364 -5.89 -9.24 -18.77
CA PRO A 364 -6.71 -8.31 -18.01
C PRO A 364 -6.05 -8.04 -16.65
N VAL A 365 -5.63 -6.80 -16.40
CA VAL A 365 -5.17 -6.39 -15.08
C VAL A 365 -6.42 -6.22 -14.21
N ILE A 366 -6.68 -7.22 -13.38
CA ILE A 366 -7.74 -7.13 -12.38
C ILE A 366 -7.11 -6.51 -11.13
N PRO A 367 -7.69 -5.45 -10.54
CA PRO A 367 -7.20 -4.92 -9.29
C PRO A 367 -7.03 -6.02 -8.26
N PHE A 368 -5.88 -6.04 -7.62
CA PHE A 368 -5.53 -6.98 -6.58
C PHE A 368 -6.55 -6.95 -5.43
N TYR A 369 -6.93 -5.74 -5.02
CA TYR A 369 -8.10 -5.48 -4.22
C TYR A 369 -8.71 -4.12 -4.54
N SER A 370 -9.98 -3.96 -4.20
CA SER A 370 -10.72 -2.71 -4.25
C SER A 370 -11.26 -2.37 -2.87
N ALA A 371 -11.17 -1.11 -2.46
CA ALA A 371 -11.67 -0.65 -1.17
C ALA A 371 -12.37 0.72 -1.29
N LEU A 372 -13.50 0.87 -0.60
CA LEU A 372 -14.18 2.14 -0.40
C LEU A 372 -14.21 2.45 1.10
N PHE A 373 -13.42 3.42 1.49
CA PHE A 373 -13.36 3.89 2.88
C PHE A 373 -14.38 4.98 3.14
N CYS A 374 -15.06 4.90 4.29
CA CYS A 374 -15.94 5.92 4.83
C CYS A 374 -15.41 6.33 6.22
N PRO A 375 -14.38 7.20 6.27
CA PRO A 375 -13.67 7.47 7.52
C PRO A 375 -14.58 8.06 8.59
N GLY A 376 -15.54 8.91 8.22
CA GLY A 376 -16.52 9.48 9.13
C GLY A 376 -17.30 8.43 9.93
N ARG A 377 -17.58 7.28 9.29
CA ARG A 377 -18.31 6.15 9.88
C ARG A 377 -17.42 5.07 10.47
N LEU A 378 -16.11 5.10 10.21
CA LEU A 378 -15.15 4.01 10.48
C LEU A 378 -15.59 2.70 9.83
N THR A 379 -15.99 2.76 8.55
CA THR A 379 -16.40 1.59 7.77
C THR A 379 -15.60 1.50 6.47
N VAL A 380 -15.41 0.29 5.97
CA VAL A 380 -14.81 0.03 4.68
C VAL A 380 -15.57 -1.07 3.95
N TRP A 381 -15.82 -0.85 2.66
CA TRP A 381 -16.26 -1.88 1.73
C TRP A 381 -15.04 -2.40 0.98
N ILE A 382 -14.80 -3.70 1.01
CA ILE A 382 -13.60 -4.29 0.42
C ILE A 382 -13.94 -5.53 -0.41
N ALA A 383 -13.22 -5.69 -1.52
CA ALA A 383 -13.24 -6.89 -2.35
C ALA A 383 -11.81 -7.32 -2.69
N TYR A 384 -11.50 -8.60 -2.41
CA TYR A 384 -10.29 -9.25 -2.90
C TYR A 384 -10.60 -9.90 -4.25
N ASN A 385 -9.99 -9.42 -5.32
CA ASN A 385 -10.47 -9.78 -6.64
C ASN A 385 -9.90 -11.10 -7.18
N GLY A 386 -8.63 -11.43 -6.98
CA GLY A 386 -8.04 -12.65 -7.55
C GLY A 386 -8.33 -12.77 -9.06
N LYS A 387 -8.62 -13.99 -9.54
CA LYS A 387 -8.92 -14.27 -10.97
C LYS A 387 -10.30 -13.79 -11.45
N ALA A 388 -11.19 -13.43 -10.55
CA ALA A 388 -12.53 -12.95 -10.87
C ALA A 388 -13.00 -11.91 -9.87
N PRO A 389 -13.80 -10.92 -10.30
CA PRO A 389 -14.39 -9.93 -9.41
C PRO A 389 -15.23 -10.58 -8.33
N LYS A 390 -14.99 -10.20 -7.06
CA LYS A 390 -15.79 -10.62 -5.92
C LYS A 390 -16.71 -9.50 -5.45
N PRO A 391 -17.85 -9.83 -4.79
CA PRO A 391 -18.70 -8.82 -4.18
C PRO A 391 -17.96 -8.11 -3.06
N TYR A 392 -18.31 -6.85 -2.84
CA TYR A 392 -17.79 -6.06 -1.72
C TYR A 392 -18.37 -6.56 -0.40
N THR A 393 -17.51 -6.69 0.59
CA THR A 393 -17.86 -7.00 1.98
C THR A 393 -17.72 -5.74 2.82
N LEU A 394 -18.76 -5.37 3.56
CA LEU A 394 -18.71 -4.29 4.54
C LEU A 394 -18.01 -4.78 5.82
N LEU A 395 -16.98 -4.06 6.24
CA LEU A 395 -16.37 -4.19 7.56
C LEU A 395 -16.68 -2.94 8.38
N ASN A 396 -17.33 -3.13 9.52
CA ASN A 396 -17.53 -2.07 10.52
C ASN A 396 -16.35 -2.12 11.50
N LEU A 397 -15.52 -1.09 11.50
CA LEU A 397 -14.28 -1.03 12.26
C LEU A 397 -14.40 -0.22 13.55
N ARG A 398 -15.60 0.32 13.82
CA ARG A 398 -15.83 1.22 14.97
C ARG A 398 -15.43 0.59 16.30
N GLU A 399 -15.89 -0.62 16.57
CA GLU A 399 -15.53 -1.33 17.81
C GLU A 399 -14.05 -1.72 17.84
N ALA A 400 -13.52 -2.15 16.71
CA ALA A 400 -12.14 -2.59 16.60
C ALA A 400 -11.13 -1.46 16.76
N LEU A 401 -11.45 -0.24 16.29
CA LEU A 401 -10.57 0.92 16.36
C LEU A 401 -10.75 1.70 17.67
N LEU A 402 -12.00 1.94 18.11
CA LEU A 402 -12.23 2.74 19.32
C LEU A 402 -12.08 1.93 20.63
N GLY A 403 -11.94 0.61 20.53
CA GLY A 403 -11.78 -0.30 21.67
C GLY A 403 -13.06 -0.46 22.51
N HIS A 404 -13.09 -1.49 23.38
CA HIS A 404 -14.15 -1.69 24.38
C HIS A 404 -13.92 -0.85 25.65
N GLY A 405 -13.06 0.16 25.62
CA GLY A 405 -12.40 0.79 26.77
C GLY A 405 -12.84 2.21 27.15
N HIS A 406 -13.95 2.72 26.63
CA HIS A 406 -14.59 3.93 27.18
C HIS A 406 -16.10 3.67 27.33
N ARG A 407 -16.43 2.90 28.36
CA ARG A 407 -17.73 2.97 29.03
C ARG A 407 -17.54 3.60 30.39
#